data_a7ce878fda8ad9f43ef3cb6822bbf937
#
_entry.id   a7ce878fda8ad9f43ef3cb6822bbf937
#
_cell.length_a   1.000
_cell.length_b   1.000
_cell.length_c   1.000
_cell.angle_alpha   90.00
_cell.angle_beta   90.00
_cell.angle_gamma   90.00
#
_symmetry.space_group_name_H-M   'P 1'
#
loop_
_entity.id
_entity.type
_entity.pdbx_description
1 polymer ?
#
loop_
_entity_poly.entity_id
_entity_poly.type
_entity_poly.pdbx_seq_one_letter_code
_entity_poly.pdbx_strand_id
1 'polypeptide(L)'
;MTLRRSRGLTLIELMVALAVFAVLGLLSYRALSQMTIHEQRVSAELERWRMLGRAMQRVESDLLQSTAPETLANSGAAPAMQLIRLPGLDNELRMLVADGSRQRVMRVGYRFTEGRLEWLRWPARIADGAPEVDTLIDQLREVRWRFVFQGRRLDAWPPDNTRTDLLPQAVELELELDHVGTVSRLFALR
;
A
#
# COMPACT_ATOMS: atom_id res chain seq x y z
N MET A 1 -51.34 -38.30 -52.64
CA MET A 1 -50.66 -38.54 -51.37
C MET A 1 -49.22 -39.00 -51.67
N THR A 2 -48.26 -38.08 -51.53
CA THR A 2 -46.84 -38.34 -51.78
C THR A 2 -46.19 -38.75 -50.46
N LEU A 3 -45.83 -40.01 -50.32
CA LEU A 3 -45.09 -40.52 -49.19
C LEU A 3 -43.69 -39.91 -49.19
N ARG A 4 -43.42 -39.02 -48.24
CA ARG A 4 -42.09 -38.48 -47.96
C ARG A 4 -41.19 -39.64 -47.42
N ARG A 5 -40.25 -40.07 -48.24
CA ARG A 5 -39.22 -41.04 -47.86
C ARG A 5 -38.37 -40.42 -46.76
N SER A 6 -38.49 -40.89 -45.52
CA SER A 6 -37.60 -40.56 -44.44
C SER A 6 -36.24 -41.20 -44.72
N ARG A 7 -35.24 -40.37 -44.99
CA ARG A 7 -33.81 -40.76 -45.03
C ARG A 7 -33.37 -41.00 -43.61
N GLY A 8 -32.99 -42.20 -43.26
CA GLY A 8 -32.36 -42.52 -42.00
C GLY A 8 -30.93 -41.94 -41.94
N LEU A 9 -30.47 -41.48 -40.78
CA LEU A 9 -29.10 -41.04 -40.54
C LEU A 9 -28.14 -42.24 -40.73
N THR A 10 -27.04 -42.00 -41.42
CA THR A 10 -25.97 -42.99 -41.55
C THR A 10 -25.11 -43.00 -40.27
N LEU A 11 -24.54 -44.17 -39.95
CA LEU A 11 -23.66 -44.34 -38.75
C LEU A 11 -22.46 -43.40 -38.81
N ILE A 12 -21.92 -43.12 -39.99
CA ILE A 12 -20.80 -42.21 -40.20
C ILE A 12 -21.20 -40.74 -39.93
N GLU A 13 -22.40 -40.35 -40.26
CA GLU A 13 -22.93 -38.99 -40.04
C GLU A 13 -23.10 -38.71 -38.53
N LEU A 14 -23.50 -39.73 -37.75
CA LEU A 14 -23.57 -39.69 -36.31
C LEU A 14 -22.17 -39.57 -35.68
N MET A 15 -21.19 -40.36 -36.17
CA MET A 15 -19.81 -40.29 -35.69
C MET A 15 -19.16 -38.92 -35.94
N VAL A 16 -19.38 -38.34 -37.15
CA VAL A 16 -18.86 -37.02 -37.47
C VAL A 16 -19.51 -35.93 -36.61
N ALA A 17 -20.84 -36.02 -36.42
CA ALA A 17 -21.53 -35.08 -35.55
C ALA A 17 -21.02 -35.11 -34.08
N LEU A 18 -20.80 -36.30 -33.54
CA LEU A 18 -20.22 -36.49 -32.21
C LEU A 18 -18.78 -35.95 -32.13
N ALA A 19 -17.94 -36.20 -33.13
CA ALA A 19 -16.59 -35.68 -33.17
C ALA A 19 -16.56 -34.12 -33.20
N VAL A 20 -17.41 -33.49 -34.05
CA VAL A 20 -17.54 -32.03 -34.08
C VAL A 20 -18.05 -31.50 -32.76
N PHE A 21 -19.05 -32.13 -32.15
CA PHE A 21 -19.57 -31.72 -30.85
C PHE A 21 -18.51 -31.81 -29.74
N ALA A 22 -17.69 -32.88 -29.72
CA ALA A 22 -16.61 -33.06 -28.78
C ALA A 22 -15.53 -31.99 -28.92
N VAL A 23 -15.16 -31.63 -30.15
CA VAL A 23 -14.19 -30.55 -30.42
C VAL A 23 -14.75 -29.18 -29.98
N LEU A 24 -16.01 -28.88 -30.29
CA LEU A 24 -16.67 -27.64 -29.86
C LEU A 24 -16.76 -27.56 -28.33
N GLY A 25 -17.08 -28.67 -27.66
CA GLY A 25 -17.13 -28.74 -26.21
C GLY A 25 -15.75 -28.49 -25.58
N LEU A 26 -14.69 -29.06 -26.16
CA LEU A 26 -13.31 -28.84 -25.70
C LEU A 26 -12.86 -27.38 -25.89
N LEU A 27 -13.18 -26.76 -27.03
CA LEU A 27 -12.84 -25.38 -27.30
C LEU A 27 -13.59 -24.42 -26.37
N SER A 28 -14.88 -24.69 -26.14
CA SER A 28 -15.69 -23.90 -25.18
C SER A 28 -15.14 -24.00 -23.76
N TYR A 29 -14.78 -25.19 -23.32
CA TYR A 29 -14.17 -25.41 -22.01
C TYR A 29 -12.84 -24.66 -21.86
N ARG A 30 -11.96 -24.71 -22.87
CA ARG A 30 -10.70 -23.98 -22.87
C ARG A 30 -10.91 -22.46 -22.82
N ALA A 31 -11.87 -21.93 -23.58
CA ALA A 31 -12.18 -20.50 -23.57
C ALA A 31 -12.65 -20.04 -22.19
N LEU A 32 -13.57 -20.77 -21.55
CA LEU A 32 -14.04 -20.49 -20.20
C LEU A 32 -12.92 -20.56 -19.16
N SER A 33 -12.08 -21.60 -19.24
CA SER A 33 -10.94 -21.78 -18.31
C SER A 33 -9.94 -20.63 -18.42
N GLN A 34 -9.63 -20.16 -19.62
CA GLN A 34 -8.75 -19.01 -19.83
C GLN A 34 -9.37 -17.72 -19.26
N MET A 35 -10.67 -17.53 -19.40
CA MET A 35 -11.38 -16.35 -18.90
C MET A 35 -11.29 -16.27 -17.37
N THR A 36 -11.45 -17.39 -16.68
CA THR A 36 -11.35 -17.47 -15.21
C THR A 36 -9.94 -17.14 -14.72
N ILE A 37 -8.89 -17.63 -15.41
CA ILE A 37 -7.50 -17.33 -15.05
C ILE A 37 -7.18 -15.84 -15.25
N HIS A 38 -7.68 -15.22 -16.33
CA HIS A 38 -7.52 -13.79 -16.55
C HIS A 38 -8.22 -12.96 -15.48
N GLU A 39 -9.44 -13.31 -15.12
CA GLU A 39 -10.20 -12.63 -14.07
C GLU A 39 -9.48 -12.67 -12.73
N GLN A 40 -8.93 -13.82 -12.34
CA GLN A 40 -8.16 -13.96 -11.10
C GLN A 40 -6.91 -13.10 -11.08
N ARG A 41 -6.17 -13.00 -12.20
CA ARG A 41 -4.98 -12.14 -12.31
C ARG A 41 -5.34 -10.66 -12.19
N VAL A 42 -6.37 -10.22 -12.91
CA VAL A 42 -6.84 -8.84 -12.85
C VAL A 42 -7.32 -8.47 -11.44
N SER A 43 -8.06 -9.38 -10.79
CA SER A 43 -8.54 -9.16 -9.41
C SER A 43 -7.39 -9.05 -8.42
N ALA A 44 -6.35 -9.87 -8.53
CA ALA A 44 -5.17 -9.79 -7.68
C ALA A 44 -4.40 -8.49 -7.88
N GLU A 45 -4.26 -8.04 -9.14
CA GLU A 45 -3.61 -6.75 -9.46
C GLU A 45 -4.40 -5.57 -8.88
N LEU A 46 -5.71 -5.55 -9.08
CA LEU A 46 -6.58 -4.51 -8.51
C LEU A 46 -6.51 -4.46 -6.98
N GLU A 47 -6.41 -5.60 -6.30
CA GLU A 47 -6.31 -5.60 -4.84
C GLU A 47 -4.97 -5.03 -4.36
N ARG A 48 -3.86 -5.29 -5.07
CA ARG A 48 -2.56 -4.65 -4.79
C ARG A 48 -2.65 -3.12 -4.92
N TRP A 49 -3.25 -2.62 -6.00
CA TRP A 49 -3.44 -1.17 -6.18
C TRP A 49 -4.35 -0.56 -5.12
N ARG A 50 -5.38 -1.28 -4.68
CA ARG A 50 -6.23 -0.85 -3.58
C ARG A 50 -5.47 -0.79 -2.26
N MET A 51 -4.64 -1.79 -1.95
CA MET A 51 -3.79 -1.78 -0.75
C MET A 51 -2.84 -0.58 -0.77
N LEU A 52 -2.14 -0.35 -1.88
CA LEU A 52 -1.27 0.81 -2.05
C LEU A 52 -2.03 2.12 -1.85
N GLY A 53 -3.20 2.25 -2.47
CA GLY A 53 -4.06 3.43 -2.32
C GLY A 53 -4.47 3.69 -0.87
N ARG A 54 -4.91 2.65 -0.14
CA ARG A 54 -5.26 2.75 1.30
C ARG A 54 -4.06 3.16 2.16
N ALA A 55 -2.89 2.58 1.89
CA ALA A 55 -1.68 2.92 2.62
C ALA A 55 -1.25 4.37 2.37
N MET A 56 -1.25 4.82 1.12
CA MET A 56 -0.94 6.21 0.77
C MET A 56 -1.93 7.19 1.41
N GLN A 57 -3.21 6.85 1.42
CA GLN A 57 -4.24 7.66 2.06
C GLN A 57 -4.06 7.73 3.58
N ARG A 58 -3.62 6.62 4.20
CA ARG A 58 -3.30 6.60 5.63
C ARG A 58 -2.13 7.51 5.95
N VAL A 59 -1.03 7.40 5.20
CA VAL A 59 0.14 8.27 5.34
C VAL A 59 -0.26 9.75 5.17
N GLU A 60 -1.03 10.06 4.13
CA GLU A 60 -1.52 11.42 3.88
C GLU A 60 -2.34 11.97 5.05
N SER A 61 -3.29 11.17 5.56
CA SER A 61 -4.12 11.56 6.69
C SER A 61 -3.30 11.87 7.94
N ASP A 62 -2.33 11.02 8.27
CA ASP A 62 -1.50 11.21 9.46
C ASP A 62 -0.54 12.42 9.27
N LEU A 63 0.02 12.61 8.07
CA LEU A 63 0.86 13.77 7.75
C LEU A 63 0.09 15.08 7.81
N LEU A 64 -1.13 15.13 7.29
CA LEU A 64 -1.99 16.33 7.36
C LEU A 64 -2.44 16.66 8.80
N GLN A 65 -2.51 15.67 9.67
CA GLN A 65 -2.83 15.83 11.09
C GLN A 65 -1.57 15.95 11.96
N SER A 66 -0.38 15.94 11.36
CA SER A 66 0.86 16.07 12.12
C SER A 66 0.90 17.40 12.84
N THR A 67 1.36 17.40 14.08
CA THR A 67 1.38 18.55 14.96
C THR A 67 2.69 18.66 15.74
N ALA A 68 3.14 19.87 15.98
CA ALA A 68 4.28 20.19 16.79
C ALA A 68 3.85 21.15 17.91
N PRO A 69 3.33 20.63 19.04
CA PRO A 69 2.93 21.49 20.15
C PRO A 69 4.11 22.32 20.69
N GLU A 70 3.88 23.61 20.94
CA GLU A 70 4.91 24.54 21.47
C GLU A 70 5.51 24.05 22.80
N THR A 71 4.77 23.26 23.57
CA THR A 71 5.24 22.62 24.81
C THR A 71 6.40 21.64 24.60
N LEU A 72 6.70 21.25 23.33
CA LEU A 72 7.88 20.44 23.00
C LEU A 72 9.15 21.27 22.89
N ALA A 73 9.05 22.55 22.60
CA ALA A 73 10.19 23.44 22.50
C ALA A 73 10.92 23.46 23.84
N ASN A 74 12.22 23.17 23.82
CA ASN A 74 13.11 23.15 25.01
C ASN A 74 12.76 22.16 26.12
N SER A 75 11.87 21.17 25.86
CA SER A 75 11.45 20.20 26.90
C SER A 75 12.38 18.98 27.03
N GLY A 76 13.37 18.82 26.15
CA GLY A 76 14.17 17.59 26.04
C GLY A 76 13.36 16.36 25.59
N ALA A 77 12.10 16.56 25.19
CA ALA A 77 11.23 15.50 24.70
C ALA A 77 11.61 15.07 23.27
N ALA A 78 11.18 13.90 22.88
CA ALA A 78 11.36 13.41 21.51
C ALA A 78 10.70 14.37 20.49
N PRO A 79 11.33 14.57 19.28
CA PRO A 79 10.84 15.48 18.26
C PRO A 79 9.39 15.20 17.85
N ALA A 80 8.70 16.24 17.41
CA ALA A 80 7.35 16.15 16.84
C ALA A 80 7.30 15.22 15.63
N MET A 81 8.35 15.25 14.81
CA MET A 81 8.58 14.33 13.71
C MET A 81 10.07 13.94 13.70
N GLN A 82 10.37 12.66 13.44
CA GLN A 82 11.73 12.16 13.38
C GLN A 82 11.84 10.95 12.47
N LEU A 83 12.86 10.93 11.60
CA LEU A 83 13.28 9.72 10.90
C LEU A 83 14.40 9.05 11.69
N ILE A 84 14.15 7.83 12.12
CA ILE A 84 15.08 7.02 12.91
C ILE A 84 15.64 5.93 11.99
N ARG A 85 16.97 5.79 11.98
CA ARG A 85 17.66 4.65 11.36
C ARG A 85 18.06 3.71 12.49
N LEU A 86 17.43 2.56 12.53
CA LEU A 86 17.70 1.55 13.55
C LEU A 86 18.69 0.50 13.00
N PRO A 87 19.68 0.05 13.76
CA PRO A 87 20.54 -1.05 13.35
C PRO A 87 19.72 -2.31 13.08
N GLY A 88 19.81 -2.86 11.86
CA GLY A 88 19.03 -4.05 11.45
C GLY A 88 17.59 -3.80 11.06
N LEU A 89 17.12 -2.55 11.10
CA LEU A 89 15.84 -2.08 10.58
C LEU A 89 16.14 -0.93 9.62
N ASP A 90 15.48 -0.90 8.48
CA ASP A 90 15.87 0.05 7.44
C ASP A 90 15.57 1.50 7.82
N ASN A 91 14.30 1.84 8.08
CA ASN A 91 13.93 3.20 8.49
C ASN A 91 12.60 3.20 9.25
N GLU A 92 12.48 4.08 10.24
CA GLU A 92 11.24 4.32 10.98
C GLU A 92 10.96 5.82 11.06
N LEU A 93 9.88 6.27 10.42
CA LEU A 93 9.38 7.64 10.58
C LEU A 93 8.42 7.68 11.76
N ARG A 94 8.68 8.50 12.77
CA ARG A 94 7.77 8.78 13.89
C ARG A 94 7.28 10.19 13.84
N MET A 95 6.00 10.41 14.19
CA MET A 95 5.42 11.74 14.25
C MET A 95 4.33 11.84 15.31
N LEU A 96 4.05 13.07 15.74
CA LEU A 96 2.90 13.39 16.57
C LEU A 96 1.71 13.74 15.67
N VAL A 97 0.55 13.16 15.96
CA VAL A 97 -0.69 13.36 15.22
C VAL A 97 -1.77 13.83 16.18
N ALA A 98 -2.51 14.86 15.79
CA ALA A 98 -3.66 15.34 16.54
C ALA A 98 -4.88 14.46 16.25
N ASP A 99 -5.49 13.87 17.28
CA ASP A 99 -6.80 13.26 17.15
C ASP A 99 -7.87 14.36 17.18
N GLY A 100 -8.36 14.73 16.01
CA GLY A 100 -9.32 15.82 15.84
C GLY A 100 -10.61 15.68 16.64
N SER A 101 -10.98 14.47 17.07
CA SER A 101 -12.21 14.19 17.82
C SER A 101 -12.05 14.36 19.34
N ARG A 102 -10.83 14.26 19.87
CA ARG A 102 -10.57 14.20 21.33
C ARG A 102 -9.57 15.20 21.86
N GLN A 103 -9.06 16.12 21.03
CA GLN A 103 -7.97 17.06 21.37
C GLN A 103 -6.75 16.34 22.00
N ARG A 104 -6.57 15.07 21.67
CA ARG A 104 -5.43 14.28 22.14
C ARG A 104 -4.36 14.24 21.08
N VAL A 105 -3.13 14.25 21.51
CA VAL A 105 -1.99 14.03 20.65
C VAL A 105 -1.50 12.61 20.90
N MET A 106 -1.38 11.83 19.84
CA MET A 106 -0.82 10.48 19.89
C MET A 106 0.44 10.41 19.03
N ARG A 107 1.26 9.42 19.26
CA ARG A 107 2.41 9.13 18.43
C ARG A 107 2.08 8.01 17.48
N VAL A 108 2.38 8.24 16.20
CA VAL A 108 2.31 7.23 15.15
C VAL A 108 3.67 7.06 14.50
N GLY A 109 3.89 5.92 13.87
CA GLY A 109 5.12 5.64 13.14
C GLY A 109 4.87 4.81 11.89
N TYR A 110 5.80 4.87 10.98
CA TYR A 110 5.87 4.06 9.76
C TYR A 110 7.23 3.38 9.74
N ARG A 111 7.26 2.07 9.85
CA ARG A 111 8.48 1.28 9.87
C ARG A 111 8.56 0.40 8.64
N PHE A 112 9.68 0.44 7.97
CA PHE A 112 10.02 -0.55 6.97
C PHE A 112 10.82 -1.67 7.64
N THR A 113 10.39 -2.92 7.44
CA THR A 113 11.08 -4.10 7.96
C THR A 113 10.64 -5.34 7.19
N GLU A 114 11.59 -6.23 6.87
CA GLU A 114 11.33 -7.51 6.21
C GLU A 114 10.46 -7.38 4.94
N GLY A 115 10.67 -6.32 4.14
CA GLY A 115 9.91 -6.07 2.92
C GLY A 115 8.47 -5.61 3.13
N ARG A 116 8.14 -5.09 4.32
CA ARG A 116 6.80 -4.61 4.69
C ARG A 116 6.86 -3.19 5.23
N LEU A 117 5.87 -2.38 4.87
CA LEU A 117 5.61 -1.11 5.52
C LEU A 117 4.57 -1.33 6.60
N GLU A 118 4.96 -1.10 7.84
CA GLU A 118 4.13 -1.23 9.03
C GLU A 118 3.73 0.14 9.56
N TRP A 119 2.49 0.27 10.01
CA TRP A 119 1.99 1.40 10.76
C TRP A 119 2.02 1.08 12.25
N LEU A 120 2.63 1.97 13.01
CA LEU A 120 2.84 1.84 14.45
C LEU A 120 1.98 2.89 15.16
N ARG A 121 1.31 2.51 16.23
CA ARG A 121 0.48 3.41 17.02
C ARG A 121 0.77 3.28 18.49
N TRP A 122 1.11 4.39 19.11
CA TRP A 122 1.24 4.52 20.57
C TRP A 122 0.05 5.33 21.09
N PRO A 123 -0.71 4.84 22.08
CA PRO A 123 -1.89 5.53 22.59
C PRO A 123 -1.55 6.81 23.39
N ALA A 124 -0.26 7.09 23.56
CA ALA A 124 0.24 8.26 24.27
C ALA A 124 1.19 9.10 23.39
N ARG A 125 1.41 10.36 23.77
CA ARG A 125 2.35 11.27 23.11
C ARG A 125 3.80 10.77 23.18
N ILE A 126 4.16 10.11 24.27
CA ILE A 126 5.47 9.50 24.45
C ILE A 126 5.39 8.08 23.90
N ALA A 127 6.35 7.71 23.04
CA ALA A 127 6.48 6.34 22.51
C ALA A 127 7.10 5.43 23.61
N ASP A 128 6.35 5.24 24.67
CA ASP A 128 6.73 4.35 25.77
C ASP A 128 5.97 3.02 25.63
N GLY A 129 6.71 1.92 25.76
CA GLY A 129 6.18 0.59 25.53
C GLY A 129 6.11 0.16 24.06
N ALA A 130 5.56 -1.02 23.84
CA ALA A 130 5.38 -1.60 22.51
C ALA A 130 4.19 -0.92 21.78
N PRO A 131 4.35 -0.55 20.50
CA PRO A 131 3.23 -0.03 19.71
C PRO A 131 2.24 -1.12 19.32
N GLU A 132 1.02 -0.73 19.01
CA GLU A 132 0.15 -1.52 18.16
C GLU A 132 0.70 -1.46 16.73
N VAL A 133 0.74 -2.60 16.04
CA VAL A 133 1.37 -2.73 14.71
C VAL A 133 0.37 -3.27 13.72
N ASP A 134 0.18 -2.54 12.61
CA ASP A 134 -0.62 -2.97 11.47
C ASP A 134 0.22 -2.95 10.18
N THR A 135 0.20 -4.03 9.41
CA THR A 135 0.87 -4.08 8.11
C THR A 135 0.03 -3.35 7.07
N LEU A 136 0.62 -2.34 6.42
CA LEU A 136 -0.03 -1.56 5.36
C LEU A 136 0.21 -2.12 3.97
N ILE A 137 1.45 -2.47 3.67
CA ILE A 137 1.90 -2.98 2.36
C ILE A 137 2.98 -4.02 2.61
N ASP A 138 2.96 -5.09 1.83
CA ASP A 138 4.01 -6.09 1.72
C ASP A 138 4.69 -6.05 0.34
N GLN A 139 5.69 -6.91 0.12
CA GLN A 139 6.43 -7.04 -1.13
C GLN A 139 7.12 -5.74 -1.59
N LEU A 140 7.67 -5.00 -0.62
CA LEU A 140 8.49 -3.83 -0.85
C LEU A 140 9.98 -4.20 -0.83
N ARG A 141 10.75 -3.61 -1.74
CA ARG A 141 12.21 -3.68 -1.73
C ARG A 141 12.84 -2.60 -0.91
N GLU A 142 12.27 -1.40 -1.01
CA GLU A 142 12.82 -0.23 -0.35
C GLU A 142 11.72 0.78 -0.04
N VAL A 143 11.91 1.52 1.05
CA VAL A 143 11.10 2.66 1.46
C VAL A 143 12.03 3.83 1.76
N ARG A 144 11.86 4.93 1.06
CA ARG A 144 12.63 6.15 1.26
C ARG A 144 11.72 7.30 1.66
N TRP A 145 12.17 8.03 2.68
CA TRP A 145 11.55 9.27 3.13
C TRP A 145 12.46 10.44 2.81
N ARG A 146 11.92 11.49 2.20
CA ARG A 146 12.61 12.76 2.00
C ARG A 146 11.75 13.91 2.51
N PHE A 147 12.40 14.92 3.01
CA PHE A 147 11.74 16.06 3.66
C PHE A 147 12.07 17.33 2.90
N VAL A 148 11.07 18.17 2.66
CA VAL A 148 11.27 19.51 2.06
C VAL A 148 11.22 20.52 3.18
N PHE A 149 12.29 21.28 3.33
CA PHE A 149 12.40 22.34 4.33
C PHE A 149 13.23 23.49 3.78
N GLN A 150 12.71 24.73 3.86
CA GLN A 150 13.35 25.94 3.35
C GLN A 150 13.85 25.81 1.89
N GLY A 151 13.04 25.18 1.04
CA GLY A 151 13.37 24.97 -0.37
C GLY A 151 14.42 23.90 -0.66
N ARG A 152 14.89 23.17 0.36
CA ARG A 152 15.87 22.09 0.23
C ARG A 152 15.23 20.74 0.49
N ARG A 153 15.73 19.70 -0.19
CA ARG A 153 15.38 18.29 0.10
C ARG A 153 16.41 17.71 1.05
N LEU A 154 15.93 17.02 2.09
CA LEU A 154 16.72 16.42 3.15
C LEU A 154 16.36 14.93 3.27
N ASP A 155 17.36 14.07 3.45
CA ASP A 155 17.18 12.62 3.64
C ASP A 155 17.14 12.23 5.13
N ALA A 156 17.18 13.20 6.03
CA ALA A 156 17.09 13.02 7.49
C ALA A 156 16.17 14.08 8.08
N TRP A 157 15.49 13.74 9.16
CA TRP A 157 14.65 14.66 9.91
C TRP A 157 14.71 14.37 11.40
N PRO A 158 14.78 15.36 12.30
CA PRO A 158 14.91 16.78 12.02
C PRO A 158 16.29 17.16 11.45
N PRO A 159 16.42 18.34 10.79
CA PRO A 159 17.71 18.80 10.26
C PRO A 159 18.70 19.14 11.36
N ASP A 160 18.18 19.48 12.53
CA ASP A 160 18.92 19.83 13.73
C ASP A 160 18.20 19.25 14.95
N ASN A 161 18.93 18.47 15.75
CA ASN A 161 18.38 17.81 16.93
C ASN A 161 18.06 18.78 18.11
N THR A 162 18.40 20.06 17.98
CA THR A 162 18.07 21.07 18.99
C THR A 162 16.62 21.54 18.94
N ARG A 163 15.96 21.41 17.77
CA ARG A 163 14.59 21.86 17.53
C ARG A 163 13.63 20.67 17.42
N THR A 164 12.96 20.36 18.51
CA THR A 164 12.00 19.24 18.59
C THR A 164 10.59 19.59 18.10
N ASP A 165 10.34 20.87 17.89
CA ASP A 165 9.07 21.48 17.46
C ASP A 165 8.92 21.67 15.94
N LEU A 166 9.95 21.29 15.16
CA LEU A 166 9.92 21.48 13.71
C LEU A 166 9.10 20.43 12.98
N LEU A 167 8.35 20.91 11.97
CA LEU A 167 7.74 20.08 10.92
C LEU A 167 8.29 20.50 9.56
N PRO A 168 8.44 19.56 8.61
CA PRO A 168 8.83 19.91 7.24
C PRO A 168 7.66 20.56 6.49
N GLN A 169 7.96 21.27 5.40
CA GLN A 169 6.94 21.84 4.52
C GLN A 169 6.24 20.76 3.68
N ALA A 170 6.99 19.71 3.34
CA ALA A 170 6.45 18.55 2.67
C ALA A 170 7.28 17.30 3.00
N VAL A 171 6.65 16.14 2.87
CA VAL A 171 7.28 14.83 2.98
C VAL A 171 7.06 14.07 1.69
N GLU A 172 8.12 13.57 1.10
CA GLU A 172 8.09 12.66 -0.06
C GLU A 172 8.29 11.24 0.43
N LEU A 173 7.35 10.36 0.08
CA LEU A 173 7.45 8.92 0.27
C LEU A 173 7.69 8.26 -1.07
N GLU A 174 8.77 7.49 -1.15
CA GLU A 174 9.12 6.67 -2.30
C GLU A 174 9.10 5.20 -1.89
N LEU A 175 8.32 4.39 -2.60
CA LEU A 175 8.17 2.95 -2.40
C LEU A 175 8.69 2.23 -3.63
N GLU A 176 9.62 1.29 -3.45
CA GLU A 176 10.04 0.38 -4.49
C GLU A 176 9.34 -0.97 -4.31
N LEU A 177 8.44 -1.32 -5.25
CA LEU A 177 7.67 -2.55 -5.22
C LEU A 177 8.30 -3.59 -6.16
N ASP A 178 8.24 -4.87 -5.79
CA ASP A 178 8.86 -5.97 -6.53
C ASP A 178 8.43 -6.10 -8.00
N HIS A 179 7.18 -5.78 -8.31
CA HIS A 179 6.60 -6.04 -9.64
C HIS A 179 6.06 -4.80 -10.35
N VAL A 180 6.03 -3.64 -9.68
CA VAL A 180 5.46 -2.39 -10.19
C VAL A 180 6.52 -1.36 -10.48
N GLY A 181 7.68 -1.46 -9.81
CA GLY A 181 8.73 -0.46 -9.83
C GLY A 181 8.53 0.59 -8.73
N THR A 182 9.01 1.81 -8.97
CA THR A 182 9.02 2.87 -7.97
C THR A 182 7.75 3.72 -8.06
N VAL A 183 7.09 3.88 -6.92
CA VAL A 183 5.95 4.79 -6.73
C VAL A 183 6.37 5.87 -5.75
N SER A 184 6.29 7.14 -6.15
CA SER A 184 6.59 8.27 -5.27
C SER A 184 5.38 9.19 -5.12
N ARG A 185 5.23 9.78 -3.92
CA ARG A 185 4.21 10.78 -3.63
C ARG A 185 4.74 11.85 -2.69
N LEU A 186 4.49 13.10 -3.03
CA LEU A 186 4.80 14.27 -2.22
C LEU A 186 3.54 14.72 -1.47
N PHE A 187 3.65 14.84 -0.16
CA PHE A 187 2.61 15.32 0.74
C PHE A 187 3.02 16.68 1.29
N ALA A 188 2.25 17.71 1.00
CA ALA A 188 2.46 19.04 1.59
C ALA A 188 1.84 19.07 2.99
N LEU A 189 2.61 19.56 3.98
CA LEU A 189 2.14 19.83 5.32
C LEU A 189 1.70 21.30 5.41
N ARG A 190 0.69 21.56 6.23
CA ARG A 190 0.16 22.93 6.44
C ARG A 190 0.87 23.63 7.58
#